data_80ea3bbb6e7694b4995d8b642b479721
#
_entry.id   80ea3bbb6e7694b4995d8b642b479721
#
_cell.length_a   1.000
_cell.length_b   1.000
_cell.length_c   1.000
_cell.angle_alpha   90.00
_cell.angle_beta   90.00
_cell.angle_gamma   90.00
#
_symmetry.space_group_name_H-M   'P 1'
#
loop_
_entity.id
_entity.type
_entity.pdbx_description
1 polymer ?
#
loop_
_entity_poly.entity_id
_entity_poly.type
_entity_poly.pdbx_seq_one_letter_code
_entity_poly.pdbx_strand_id
1 'polypeptide(L)'
;MRTTTATALTLALAAAAAVPATAASTPGRLGTDGLWRMDGYGTVLSLDGDTLQEFQTTSVSCLKGDGARRTGPGTYATADGTTLTIRPGPGGNHATLGFDTSVGHRSLRRIQELPADCTRPTPEDPRAAFDVFWHSFAENYPFFAAKGVDWQALRGRYRPEVHADTTRKELFGIFSDMVRPLYDAHVAVRDGDQVFAQVRPGTQPPSEELDTKVKKFITERDLKNASYRQDFANGRITYADLPGRAAGQGYLRISGFGGYAQDGAPCPVHLAEFDKALDTILTPERTQLLKGLIIDLRINGGGSDALGIHLAERLTDKPYVAYAKRARNHPTDPDRHTRPEPIRGLPADGPRYTGPIAVLTSGTTVSAGETFTQALIDRPGGTVRVGQPTQGVFSDVMQRTLPNGMTAILPNEEFLNRSGRTYDGTGIPPHLTEPVFTKEEFAKKRDSAFDRAVRVLRNED
;
A
#
# COMPACT_ATOMS: atom_id res chain seq x y z
N MET A 1 -21.49 -61.81 85.48
CA MET A 1 -22.13 -60.51 85.81
C MET A 1 -21.65 -59.46 84.87
N ARG A 2 -22.50 -58.76 84.32
CA ARG A 2 -22.46 -57.60 83.33
C ARG A 2 -22.75 -58.10 81.90
N THR A 3 -23.97 -57.89 81.56
CA THR A 3 -24.60 -57.92 80.26
C THR A 3 -24.18 -56.73 79.42
N THR A 4 -23.80 -56.94 78.23
CA THR A 4 -23.64 -55.91 77.22
C THR A 4 -24.55 -56.15 76.03
N THR A 5 -25.52 -55.29 75.87
CA THR A 5 -26.50 -55.24 74.79
C THR A 5 -25.83 -54.78 73.54
N ALA A 6 -25.98 -55.50 72.45
CA ALA A 6 -25.56 -55.16 71.09
C ALA A 6 -26.71 -54.43 70.39
N THR A 7 -26.47 -53.17 70.01
CA THR A 7 -27.40 -52.35 69.20
C THR A 7 -27.07 -52.53 67.75
N ALA A 8 -27.99 -53.03 66.96
CA ALA A 8 -27.84 -53.15 65.49
C ALA A 8 -28.09 -51.81 64.85
N LEU A 9 -27.10 -51.36 64.03
CA LEU A 9 -27.19 -50.13 63.24
C LEU A 9 -27.56 -50.54 61.81
N THR A 10 -28.74 -50.17 61.37
CA THR A 10 -29.22 -50.28 60.00
C THR A 10 -28.63 -49.16 59.14
N LEU A 11 -27.78 -49.54 58.18
CA LEU A 11 -27.30 -48.61 57.14
C LEU A 11 -28.35 -48.42 56.02
N ALA A 12 -28.92 -47.30 55.91
CA ALA A 12 -29.70 -46.86 54.72
C ALA A 12 -28.79 -46.46 53.61
N LEU A 13 -28.73 -47.19 52.50
CA LEU A 13 -28.05 -46.72 51.25
C LEU A 13 -28.93 -45.68 50.63
N ALA A 14 -28.42 -44.39 50.62
CA ALA A 14 -28.94 -43.34 49.78
C ALA A 14 -28.26 -43.45 48.39
N ALA A 15 -29.04 -43.82 47.36
CA ALA A 15 -28.58 -43.73 45.95
C ALA A 15 -28.50 -42.29 45.55
N ALA A 16 -27.27 -41.76 45.46
CA ALA A 16 -27.03 -40.47 44.86
C ALA A 16 -27.12 -40.60 43.33
N ALA A 17 -28.17 -40.03 42.73
CA ALA A 17 -28.27 -39.89 41.30
C ALA A 17 -27.17 -38.90 40.84
N ALA A 18 -26.20 -39.41 40.07
CA ALA A 18 -25.19 -38.57 39.39
C ALA A 18 -25.89 -37.74 38.31
N VAL A 19 -26.05 -36.45 38.54
CA VAL A 19 -26.37 -35.47 37.50
C VAL A 19 -25.17 -35.35 36.60
N PRO A 20 -25.28 -35.58 35.26
CA PRO A 20 -24.17 -35.36 34.38
C PRO A 20 -23.81 -33.86 34.46
N ALA A 21 -22.60 -33.53 34.86
CA ALA A 21 -22.06 -32.21 34.77
C ALA A 21 -22.01 -31.86 33.28
N THR A 22 -22.94 -31.03 32.83
CA THR A 22 -22.80 -30.33 31.58
C THR A 22 -21.52 -29.50 31.68
N ALA A 23 -20.50 -29.92 30.96
CA ALA A 23 -19.29 -29.14 30.80
C ALA A 23 -19.74 -27.77 30.31
N ALA A 24 -19.66 -26.77 31.18
CA ALA A 24 -19.77 -25.38 30.78
C ALA A 24 -18.63 -25.17 29.80
N SER A 25 -18.98 -25.02 28.52
CA SER A 25 -18.07 -24.57 27.51
C SER A 25 -17.54 -23.22 28.00
N THR A 26 -16.28 -23.21 28.42
CA THR A 26 -15.50 -21.98 28.60
C THR A 26 -15.80 -21.12 27.38
N PRO A 27 -16.11 -19.80 27.51
CA PRO A 27 -16.22 -18.94 26.36
C PRO A 27 -14.84 -18.99 25.69
N GLY A 28 -14.72 -19.83 24.64
CA GLY A 28 -13.49 -19.96 23.89
C GLY A 28 -13.12 -18.56 23.43
N ARG A 29 -11.90 -18.16 23.68
CA ARG A 29 -11.28 -17.10 22.89
C ARG A 29 -11.70 -17.39 21.45
N LEU A 30 -12.52 -16.52 20.88
CA LEU A 30 -12.93 -16.65 19.48
C LEU A 30 -11.65 -16.55 18.66
N GLY A 31 -11.09 -17.71 18.32
CA GLY A 31 -9.85 -17.84 17.57
C GLY A 31 -10.01 -17.21 16.18
N THR A 32 -8.92 -16.80 15.60
CA THR A 32 -8.90 -16.35 14.20
C THR A 32 -9.08 -17.50 13.21
N ASP A 33 -8.93 -18.75 13.65
CA ASP A 33 -9.02 -19.93 12.79
C ASP A 33 -10.39 -20.05 12.11
N GLY A 34 -10.39 -20.57 10.90
CA GLY A 34 -11.55 -20.72 10.03
C GLY A 34 -11.40 -19.99 8.70
N LEU A 35 -12.51 -19.85 7.99
CA LEU A 35 -12.55 -19.26 6.66
C LEU A 35 -13.07 -17.83 6.72
N TRP A 36 -12.38 -16.95 6.00
CA TRP A 36 -12.65 -15.52 5.99
C TRP A 36 -12.71 -15.00 4.56
N ARG A 37 -13.81 -14.37 4.18
CA ARG A 37 -13.90 -13.63 2.92
C ARG A 37 -13.51 -12.18 3.16
N MET A 38 -12.57 -11.68 2.36
CA MET A 38 -12.18 -10.27 2.36
C MET A 38 -13.22 -9.44 1.60
N ASP A 39 -13.66 -8.33 2.17
CA ASP A 39 -14.55 -7.39 1.52
C ASP A 39 -13.77 -6.60 0.46
N GLY A 40 -14.16 -6.71 -0.79
CA GLY A 40 -13.36 -6.31 -1.94
C GLY A 40 -12.21 -7.33 -2.17
N TYR A 41 -11.30 -7.07 -3.03
CA TYR A 41 -10.08 -7.84 -3.30
C TYR A 41 -10.25 -9.25 -3.88
N GLY A 42 -11.46 -9.82 -4.00
CA GLY A 42 -11.64 -11.18 -4.53
C GLY A 42 -10.76 -12.22 -3.83
N THR A 43 -10.75 -12.21 -2.49
CA THR A 43 -9.85 -13.05 -1.69
C THR A 43 -10.61 -13.77 -0.58
N VAL A 44 -10.29 -15.05 -0.39
CA VAL A 44 -10.69 -15.83 0.79
C VAL A 44 -9.42 -16.29 1.50
N LEU A 45 -9.42 -16.21 2.82
CA LEU A 45 -8.34 -16.68 3.68
C LEU A 45 -8.81 -17.91 4.46
N SER A 46 -7.98 -18.94 4.48
CA SER A 46 -8.13 -20.10 5.37
C SER A 46 -7.06 -20.03 6.44
N LEU A 47 -7.48 -19.94 7.70
CA LEU A 47 -6.61 -19.93 8.84
C LEU A 47 -6.78 -21.27 9.59
N ASP A 48 -5.71 -22.04 9.67
CA ASP A 48 -5.69 -23.34 10.34
C ASP A 48 -4.41 -23.48 11.17
N GLY A 49 -4.54 -23.40 12.48
CA GLY A 49 -3.42 -23.44 13.41
C GLY A 49 -2.36 -22.38 13.06
N ASP A 50 -1.18 -22.82 12.65
CA ASP A 50 -0.04 -21.94 12.33
C ASP A 50 0.02 -21.52 10.85
N THR A 51 -0.99 -21.86 10.07
CA THR A 51 -1.00 -21.62 8.62
C THR A 51 -2.11 -20.66 8.22
N LEU A 52 -1.77 -19.68 7.40
CA LEU A 52 -2.69 -18.88 6.62
C LEU A 52 -2.51 -19.23 5.15
N GLN A 53 -3.60 -19.54 4.46
CA GLN A 53 -3.62 -19.81 3.02
C GLN A 53 -4.58 -18.84 2.34
N GLU A 54 -4.09 -18.11 1.35
CA GLU A 54 -4.90 -17.27 0.47
C GLU A 54 -5.53 -18.10 -0.65
N PHE A 55 -6.77 -17.74 -1.02
CA PHE A 55 -7.45 -18.18 -2.24
C PHE A 55 -7.89 -16.95 -3.02
N GLN A 56 -7.43 -16.84 -4.25
CA GLN A 56 -7.75 -15.78 -5.19
C GLN A 56 -9.01 -16.15 -5.96
N THR A 57 -10.08 -15.40 -5.78
CA THR A 57 -11.41 -15.72 -6.34
C THR A 57 -11.84 -14.70 -7.38
N THR A 58 -12.46 -15.19 -8.44
CA THR A 58 -13.28 -14.43 -9.39
C THR A 58 -14.63 -15.11 -9.52
N SER A 59 -15.54 -14.58 -10.32
CA SER A 59 -16.83 -15.24 -10.61
C SER A 59 -16.69 -16.53 -11.43
N VAL A 60 -15.50 -16.86 -11.93
CA VAL A 60 -15.24 -18.05 -12.78
C VAL A 60 -14.10 -18.95 -12.27
N SER A 61 -13.44 -18.56 -11.18
CA SER A 61 -12.26 -19.30 -10.70
C SER A 61 -12.01 -19.11 -9.21
N CYS A 62 -11.29 -20.10 -8.65
CA CYS A 62 -10.66 -19.96 -7.35
C CYS A 62 -9.28 -20.64 -7.43
N LEU A 63 -8.24 -19.84 -7.29
CA LEU A 63 -6.86 -20.31 -7.36
C LEU A 63 -6.19 -20.15 -6.00
N LYS A 64 -5.37 -21.12 -5.64
CA LYS A 64 -4.56 -21.05 -4.44
C LYS A 64 -3.49 -19.99 -4.63
N GLY A 65 -3.49 -18.99 -3.75
CA GLY A 65 -2.49 -17.92 -3.72
C GLY A 65 -1.38 -18.20 -2.71
N ASP A 66 -0.74 -17.13 -2.26
CA ASP A 66 0.36 -17.22 -1.31
C ASP A 66 -0.10 -17.67 0.08
N GLY A 67 0.85 -18.18 0.84
CA GLY A 67 0.65 -18.58 2.23
C GLY A 67 1.47 -17.73 3.19
N ALA A 68 1.08 -17.78 4.46
CA ALA A 68 1.85 -17.17 5.54
C ALA A 68 1.89 -18.08 6.77
N ARG A 69 2.92 -17.90 7.62
CA ARG A 69 3.10 -18.66 8.85
C ARG A 69 2.83 -17.79 10.07
N ARG A 70 2.18 -18.35 11.06
CA ARG A 70 1.91 -17.67 12.33
C ARG A 70 3.22 -17.34 13.05
N THR A 71 3.38 -16.10 13.45
CA THR A 71 4.52 -15.60 14.22
C THR A 71 4.12 -15.12 15.62
N GLY A 72 2.81 -14.96 15.85
CA GLY A 72 2.24 -14.53 17.14
C GLY A 72 0.72 -14.59 17.16
N PRO A 73 0.07 -14.18 18.24
CA PRO A 73 -1.39 -14.17 18.33
C PRO A 73 -2.01 -13.25 17.25
N GLY A 74 -2.67 -13.85 16.26
CA GLY A 74 -3.26 -13.13 15.13
C GLY A 74 -2.24 -12.52 14.14
N THR A 75 -0.96 -12.85 14.26
CA THR A 75 0.11 -12.31 13.40
C THR A 75 0.71 -13.43 12.57
N TYR A 76 0.90 -13.16 11.30
CA TYR A 76 1.45 -14.09 10.30
C TYR A 76 2.53 -13.38 9.48
N ALA A 77 3.54 -14.10 9.01
CA ALA A 77 4.55 -13.60 8.09
C ALA A 77 4.53 -14.40 6.78
N THR A 78 4.60 -13.69 5.67
CA THR A 78 4.80 -14.23 4.33
C THR A 78 6.26 -14.60 4.09
N ALA A 79 6.54 -15.29 2.99
CA ALA A 79 7.90 -15.71 2.64
C ALA A 79 8.85 -14.52 2.37
N ASP A 80 8.32 -13.40 1.91
CA ASP A 80 9.06 -12.14 1.69
C ASP A 80 9.22 -11.28 2.95
N GLY A 81 8.72 -11.75 4.10
CA GLY A 81 8.86 -11.07 5.39
C GLY A 81 7.77 -10.04 5.70
N THR A 82 6.78 -9.87 4.83
CA THR A 82 5.62 -9.00 5.11
C THR A 82 4.81 -9.56 6.27
N THR A 83 4.47 -8.71 7.23
CA THR A 83 3.68 -9.09 8.41
C THR A 83 2.21 -8.75 8.21
N LEU A 84 1.36 -9.77 8.38
CA LEU A 84 -0.09 -9.65 8.39
C LEU A 84 -0.61 -9.73 9.83
N THR A 85 -1.53 -8.84 10.20
CA THR A 85 -2.18 -8.87 11.52
C THR A 85 -3.68 -8.99 11.35
N ILE A 86 -4.27 -10.06 11.91
CA ILE A 86 -5.71 -10.30 11.91
C ILE A 86 -6.25 -10.05 13.31
N ARG A 87 -7.20 -9.12 13.43
CA ARG A 87 -7.85 -8.77 14.70
C ARG A 87 -9.33 -9.12 14.63
N PRO A 88 -9.79 -10.11 15.42
CA PRO A 88 -11.21 -10.44 15.51
C PRO A 88 -12.01 -9.26 16.03
N GLY A 89 -13.17 -9.00 15.39
CA GLY A 89 -14.17 -8.08 15.89
C GLY A 89 -15.15 -8.73 16.88
N PRO A 90 -16.06 -7.94 17.46
CA PRO A 90 -17.09 -8.44 18.35
C PRO A 90 -17.96 -9.51 17.67
N GLY A 91 -18.30 -10.58 18.42
CA GLY A 91 -19.14 -11.66 17.94
C GLY A 91 -18.45 -12.70 17.04
N GLY A 92 -17.16 -12.51 16.68
CA GLY A 92 -16.35 -13.52 15.97
C GLY A 92 -16.68 -13.74 14.49
N ASN A 93 -17.65 -13.03 13.92
CA ASN A 93 -18.05 -13.13 12.51
C ASN A 93 -17.38 -12.09 11.60
N HIS A 94 -16.69 -11.13 12.19
CA HIS A 94 -15.94 -10.08 11.51
C HIS A 94 -14.54 -10.02 12.08
N ALA A 95 -13.60 -9.61 11.25
CA ALA A 95 -12.22 -9.32 11.63
C ALA A 95 -11.68 -8.20 10.74
N THR A 96 -10.52 -7.66 11.11
CA THR A 96 -9.75 -6.76 10.26
C THR A 96 -8.40 -7.38 9.96
N LEU A 97 -7.90 -7.16 8.75
CA LEU A 97 -6.56 -7.53 8.31
C LEU A 97 -5.75 -6.26 8.05
N GLY A 98 -4.60 -6.14 8.66
CA GLY A 98 -3.61 -5.09 8.41
C GLY A 98 -2.31 -5.68 7.88
N PHE A 99 -1.56 -4.87 7.14
CA PHE A 99 -0.20 -5.15 6.66
C PHE A 99 0.75 -4.12 7.24
N ASP A 100 1.97 -4.52 7.58
CA ASP A 100 2.98 -3.61 8.14
C ASP A 100 3.57 -2.64 7.09
N THR A 101 3.37 -2.92 5.80
CA THR A 101 3.82 -2.10 4.68
C THR A 101 2.78 -1.09 4.19
N SER A 102 1.51 -1.24 4.60
CA SER A 102 0.36 -0.44 4.14
C SER A 102 -0.39 0.17 5.31
N VAL A 103 -1.19 1.20 5.04
CA VAL A 103 -2.06 1.84 6.03
C VAL A 103 -3.50 1.42 5.85
N GLY A 104 -4.26 1.49 6.95
CA GLY A 104 -5.67 1.07 6.98
C GLY A 104 -5.83 -0.44 7.18
N HIS A 105 -7.06 -0.90 7.02
CA HIS A 105 -7.43 -2.28 7.28
C HIS A 105 -8.37 -2.80 6.19
N ARG A 106 -8.26 -4.08 5.88
CA ARG A 106 -9.21 -4.81 5.04
C ARG A 106 -10.22 -5.54 5.93
N SER A 107 -11.50 -5.39 5.64
CA SER A 107 -12.56 -6.05 6.40
C SER A 107 -12.69 -7.52 6.00
N LEU A 108 -12.79 -8.39 7.01
CA LEU A 108 -12.99 -9.82 6.83
C LEU A 108 -14.34 -10.23 7.39
N ARG A 109 -15.06 -11.12 6.69
CA ARG A 109 -16.28 -11.78 7.14
C ARG A 109 -16.06 -13.29 7.21
N ARG A 110 -16.47 -13.90 8.30
CA ARG A 110 -16.40 -15.36 8.44
C ARG A 110 -17.38 -16.02 7.47
N ILE A 111 -16.94 -17.07 6.81
CA ILE A 111 -17.76 -17.94 5.97
C ILE A 111 -17.69 -19.38 6.49
N GLN A 112 -18.70 -20.19 6.18
CA GLN A 112 -18.80 -21.55 6.68
C GLN A 112 -17.99 -22.55 5.83
N GLU A 113 -17.93 -22.30 4.52
CA GLU A 113 -17.27 -23.16 3.55
C GLU A 113 -16.57 -22.34 2.47
N LEU A 114 -15.56 -22.93 1.84
CA LEU A 114 -14.92 -22.34 0.66
C LEU A 114 -15.94 -22.24 -0.48
N PRO A 115 -15.84 -21.20 -1.35
CA PRO A 115 -16.59 -21.15 -2.60
C PRO A 115 -16.42 -22.46 -3.38
N ALA A 116 -17.48 -22.94 -4.04
CA ALA A 116 -17.49 -24.22 -4.75
C ALA A 116 -16.37 -24.35 -5.80
N ASP A 117 -15.97 -23.24 -6.41
CA ASP A 117 -14.87 -23.22 -7.38
C ASP A 117 -13.50 -23.49 -6.74
N CYS A 118 -13.34 -23.28 -5.43
CA CYS A 118 -12.09 -23.57 -4.71
C CYS A 118 -11.90 -25.09 -4.47
N THR A 119 -12.92 -25.89 -4.65
CA THR A 119 -12.87 -27.36 -4.51
C THR A 119 -12.70 -28.09 -5.84
N ARG A 120 -12.70 -27.34 -6.94
CA ARG A 120 -12.54 -27.86 -8.32
C ARG A 120 -11.28 -27.27 -8.97
N PRO A 121 -10.47 -28.09 -9.66
CA PRO A 121 -9.33 -27.55 -10.41
C PRO A 121 -9.81 -26.57 -11.50
N THR A 122 -9.20 -25.41 -11.57
CA THR A 122 -9.38 -24.51 -12.71
C THR A 122 -8.58 -25.07 -13.91
N PRO A 123 -9.17 -25.21 -15.11
CA PRO A 123 -8.43 -25.65 -16.27
C PRO A 123 -7.23 -24.75 -16.56
N GLU A 124 -6.10 -25.33 -17.01
CA GLU A 124 -4.87 -24.61 -17.31
C GLU A 124 -4.76 -24.20 -18.81
N ASP A 125 -5.85 -24.40 -19.57
CA ASP A 125 -5.86 -24.07 -21.00
C ASP A 125 -5.90 -22.54 -21.24
N PRO A 126 -5.51 -22.09 -22.45
CA PRO A 126 -5.44 -20.65 -22.77
C PRO A 126 -6.77 -19.90 -22.60
N ARG A 127 -7.92 -20.57 -22.83
CA ARG A 127 -9.24 -19.96 -22.70
C ARG A 127 -9.59 -19.69 -21.25
N ALA A 128 -9.32 -20.64 -20.36
CA ALA A 128 -9.50 -20.49 -18.93
C ALA A 128 -8.57 -19.39 -18.37
N ALA A 129 -7.31 -19.36 -18.80
CA ALA A 129 -6.38 -18.30 -18.42
C ALA A 129 -6.86 -16.92 -18.88
N PHE A 130 -7.41 -16.79 -20.09
CA PHE A 130 -8.00 -15.55 -20.57
C PHE A 130 -9.21 -15.13 -19.72
N ASP A 131 -10.13 -16.06 -19.47
CA ASP A 131 -11.35 -15.74 -18.70
C ASP A 131 -10.98 -15.32 -17.27
N VAL A 132 -10.04 -16.00 -16.59
CA VAL A 132 -9.55 -15.59 -15.26
C VAL A 132 -8.86 -14.22 -15.31
N PHE A 133 -8.01 -13.96 -16.31
CA PHE A 133 -7.37 -12.66 -16.49
C PHE A 133 -8.40 -11.55 -16.67
N TRP A 134 -9.35 -11.73 -17.58
CA TRP A 134 -10.38 -10.73 -17.84
C TRP A 134 -11.23 -10.44 -16.60
N HIS A 135 -11.67 -11.48 -15.89
CA HIS A 135 -12.46 -11.35 -14.67
C HIS A 135 -11.68 -10.71 -13.52
N SER A 136 -10.38 -11.01 -13.38
CA SER A 136 -9.54 -10.37 -12.37
C SER A 136 -9.55 -8.85 -12.51
N PHE A 137 -9.45 -8.32 -13.72
CA PHE A 137 -9.56 -6.89 -13.99
C PHE A 137 -11.00 -6.39 -13.88
N ALA A 138 -11.96 -7.06 -14.53
CA ALA A 138 -13.36 -6.64 -14.55
C ALA A 138 -13.96 -6.48 -13.14
N GLU A 139 -13.56 -7.34 -12.21
CA GLU A 139 -14.09 -7.37 -10.86
C GLU A 139 -13.33 -6.47 -9.86
N ASN A 140 -12.07 -6.13 -10.15
CA ASN A 140 -11.22 -5.46 -9.17
C ASN A 140 -10.67 -4.11 -9.64
N TYR A 141 -10.33 -3.91 -10.92
CA TYR A 141 -9.73 -2.66 -11.40
C TYR A 141 -10.76 -1.51 -11.40
N PRO A 142 -10.55 -0.40 -10.65
CA PRO A 142 -11.59 0.61 -10.47
C PRO A 142 -11.55 1.74 -11.52
N PHE A 143 -10.51 1.84 -12.36
CA PHE A 143 -10.23 3.06 -13.12
C PHE A 143 -10.59 3.00 -14.61
N PHE A 144 -11.35 2.00 -15.08
CA PHE A 144 -11.71 1.89 -16.51
C PHE A 144 -12.37 3.15 -17.06
N ALA A 145 -13.36 3.68 -16.35
CA ALA A 145 -14.06 4.91 -16.76
C ALA A 145 -13.11 6.12 -16.77
N ALA A 146 -12.26 6.27 -15.76
CA ALA A 146 -11.30 7.34 -15.67
C ALA A 146 -10.22 7.29 -16.78
N LYS A 147 -9.93 6.08 -17.27
CA LYS A 147 -8.98 5.83 -18.38
C LYS A 147 -9.67 5.82 -19.76
N GLY A 148 -11.00 5.95 -19.81
CA GLY A 148 -11.77 5.88 -21.06
C GLY A 148 -11.71 4.52 -21.76
N VAL A 149 -11.55 3.43 -20.99
CA VAL A 149 -11.40 2.07 -21.52
C VAL A 149 -12.68 1.27 -21.32
N ASP A 150 -13.25 0.77 -22.39
CA ASP A 150 -14.35 -0.20 -22.36
C ASP A 150 -13.76 -1.62 -22.29
N TRP A 151 -13.67 -2.15 -21.06
CA TRP A 151 -13.09 -3.47 -20.79
C TRP A 151 -13.95 -4.61 -21.37
N GLN A 152 -15.27 -4.41 -21.48
CA GLN A 152 -16.17 -5.38 -22.10
C GLN A 152 -15.98 -5.43 -23.61
N ALA A 153 -15.79 -4.30 -24.26
CA ALA A 153 -15.48 -4.26 -25.69
C ALA A 153 -14.15 -4.96 -26.00
N LEU A 154 -13.13 -4.79 -25.14
CA LEU A 154 -11.87 -5.51 -25.27
C LEU A 154 -12.05 -7.03 -25.14
N ARG A 155 -12.91 -7.52 -24.24
CA ARG A 155 -13.27 -8.94 -24.20
C ARG A 155 -13.88 -9.41 -25.52
N GLY A 156 -14.85 -8.65 -26.01
CA GLY A 156 -15.53 -8.98 -27.27
C GLY A 156 -14.55 -9.09 -28.46
N ARG A 157 -13.52 -8.26 -28.45
CA ARG A 157 -12.46 -8.28 -29.48
C ARG A 157 -11.52 -9.47 -29.33
N TYR A 158 -10.91 -9.67 -28.16
CA TYR A 158 -9.78 -10.59 -27.99
C TYR A 158 -10.20 -12.02 -27.61
N ARG A 159 -11.34 -12.23 -26.93
CA ARG A 159 -11.76 -13.58 -26.54
C ARG A 159 -11.95 -14.55 -27.72
N PRO A 160 -12.48 -14.11 -28.87
CA PRO A 160 -12.58 -14.98 -30.07
C PRO A 160 -11.23 -15.39 -30.66
N GLU A 161 -10.16 -14.64 -30.40
CA GLU A 161 -8.80 -14.95 -30.88
C GLU A 161 -8.12 -16.04 -30.03
N VAL A 162 -8.68 -16.39 -28.85
CA VAL A 162 -8.09 -17.37 -27.93
C VAL A 162 -8.71 -18.75 -28.16
N HIS A 163 -7.89 -19.67 -28.64
CA HIS A 163 -8.23 -21.06 -28.94
C HIS A 163 -7.52 -22.02 -27.98
N ALA A 164 -7.81 -23.33 -28.10
CA ALA A 164 -7.16 -24.32 -27.24
C ALA A 164 -5.66 -24.48 -27.55
N ASP A 165 -5.25 -24.16 -28.79
CA ASP A 165 -3.88 -24.22 -29.30
C ASP A 165 -3.17 -22.86 -29.30
N THR A 166 -3.79 -21.80 -28.75
CA THR A 166 -3.14 -20.48 -28.55
C THR A 166 -1.88 -20.64 -27.72
N THR A 167 -0.76 -20.26 -28.28
CA THR A 167 0.53 -20.41 -27.61
C THR A 167 0.65 -19.44 -26.42
N ARG A 168 1.53 -19.77 -25.49
CA ARG A 168 1.83 -18.92 -24.33
C ARG A 168 2.28 -17.51 -24.75
N LYS A 169 3.09 -17.39 -25.79
CA LYS A 169 3.58 -16.12 -26.34
C LYS A 169 2.45 -15.27 -26.92
N GLU A 170 1.54 -15.88 -27.69
CA GLU A 170 0.38 -15.19 -28.25
C GLU A 170 -0.54 -14.68 -27.13
N LEU A 171 -0.81 -15.53 -26.14
CA LEU A 171 -1.65 -15.15 -24.99
C LEU A 171 -1.04 -14.00 -24.18
N PHE A 172 0.28 -14.00 -23.95
CA PHE A 172 0.98 -12.87 -23.33
C PHE A 172 0.84 -11.59 -24.17
N GLY A 173 0.93 -11.69 -25.50
CA GLY A 173 0.70 -10.57 -26.41
C GLY A 173 -0.72 -10.01 -26.27
N ILE A 174 -1.74 -10.88 -26.27
CA ILE A 174 -3.15 -10.51 -26.08
C ILE A 174 -3.35 -9.80 -24.75
N PHE A 175 -2.84 -10.36 -23.65
CA PHE A 175 -2.96 -9.72 -22.32
C PHE A 175 -2.29 -8.34 -22.28
N SER A 176 -1.10 -8.24 -22.86
CA SER A 176 -0.36 -6.98 -22.96
C SER A 176 -1.13 -5.92 -23.74
N ASP A 177 -1.74 -6.31 -24.88
CA ASP A 177 -2.52 -5.40 -25.71
C ASP A 177 -3.83 -4.98 -25.04
N MET A 178 -4.45 -5.86 -24.27
CA MET A 178 -5.65 -5.54 -23.49
C MET A 178 -5.39 -4.50 -22.39
N VAL A 179 -4.25 -4.56 -21.68
CA VAL A 179 -3.93 -3.61 -20.62
C VAL A 179 -3.22 -2.36 -21.13
N ARG A 180 -2.69 -2.37 -22.34
CA ARG A 180 -1.98 -1.22 -22.95
C ARG A 180 -2.74 0.09 -22.88
N PRO A 181 -4.06 0.16 -23.16
CA PRO A 181 -4.82 1.42 -23.12
C PRO A 181 -4.97 2.01 -21.70
N LEU A 182 -4.66 1.24 -20.64
CA LEU A 182 -4.79 1.71 -19.27
C LEU A 182 -3.71 2.73 -18.90
N TYR A 183 -2.51 2.66 -19.49
CA TYR A 183 -1.40 3.55 -19.16
C TYR A 183 -1.21 3.72 -17.66
N ASP A 184 -1.18 2.61 -16.93
CA ASP A 184 -1.16 2.56 -15.48
C ASP A 184 0.11 1.85 -15.00
N ALA A 185 0.96 2.57 -14.25
CA ALA A 185 2.24 2.03 -13.79
C ALA A 185 2.09 0.91 -12.73
N HIS A 186 0.90 0.75 -12.16
CA HIS A 186 0.55 -0.35 -11.25
C HIS A 186 -0.07 -1.54 -11.99
N VAL A 187 -0.19 -1.49 -13.32
CA VAL A 187 -0.65 -2.61 -14.14
C VAL A 187 0.52 -3.26 -14.83
N ALA A 188 0.66 -4.57 -14.65
CA ALA A 188 1.64 -5.38 -15.38
C ALA A 188 1.12 -6.77 -15.70
N VAL A 189 1.68 -7.37 -16.75
CA VAL A 189 1.56 -8.78 -17.09
C VAL A 189 2.94 -9.40 -17.06
N ARG A 190 3.09 -10.56 -16.40
CA ARG A 190 4.37 -11.26 -16.28
C ARG A 190 4.27 -12.71 -16.75
N ASP A 191 5.31 -13.16 -17.43
CA ASP A 191 5.54 -14.54 -17.82
C ASP A 191 7.02 -14.89 -17.62
N GLY A 192 7.37 -15.40 -16.44
CA GLY A 192 8.76 -15.52 -16.03
C GLY A 192 9.44 -14.15 -16.02
N ASP A 193 10.54 -14.04 -16.78
CA ASP A 193 11.32 -12.79 -16.91
C ASP A 193 10.69 -11.80 -17.90
N GLN A 194 9.72 -12.23 -18.69
CA GLN A 194 9.02 -11.34 -19.61
C GLN A 194 7.99 -10.51 -18.87
N VAL A 195 8.10 -9.19 -18.98
CA VAL A 195 7.21 -8.23 -18.31
C VAL A 195 6.69 -7.21 -19.30
N PHE A 196 5.37 -6.99 -19.29
CA PHE A 196 4.75 -5.83 -19.90
C PHE A 196 4.26 -4.91 -18.80
N ALA A 197 4.72 -3.68 -18.81
CA ALA A 197 4.27 -2.59 -17.94
C ALA A 197 4.49 -1.26 -18.65
N GLN A 198 3.75 -0.23 -18.28
CA GLN A 198 3.92 1.10 -18.88
C GLN A 198 3.46 2.21 -17.91
N VAL A 199 3.87 3.42 -18.21
CA VAL A 199 3.54 4.62 -17.43
C VAL A 199 2.62 5.54 -18.22
N ARG A 200 2.07 6.53 -17.58
CA ARG A 200 1.26 7.57 -18.23
C ARG A 200 2.06 8.28 -19.34
N PRO A 201 1.46 8.53 -20.53
CA PRO A 201 2.13 9.23 -21.62
C PRO A 201 2.72 10.58 -21.17
N GLY A 202 3.93 10.86 -21.63
CA GLY A 202 4.66 12.09 -21.26
C GLY A 202 5.39 12.01 -19.91
N THR A 203 5.33 10.88 -19.22
CA THR A 203 6.10 10.61 -17.99
C THR A 203 7.13 9.50 -18.24
N GLN A 204 7.98 9.25 -17.26
CA GLN A 204 8.93 8.16 -17.26
C GLN A 204 8.94 7.46 -15.89
N PRO A 205 9.24 6.15 -15.83
CA PRO A 205 9.38 5.46 -14.56
C PRO A 205 10.63 5.97 -13.82
N PRO A 206 10.65 5.90 -12.49
CA PRO A 206 11.89 6.09 -11.74
C PRO A 206 12.89 5.01 -12.10
N SER A 207 14.18 5.38 -12.21
CA SER A 207 15.28 4.44 -12.44
C SER A 207 16.50 4.86 -11.64
N GLU A 208 17.38 3.92 -11.35
CA GLU A 208 18.62 4.17 -10.62
C GLU A 208 19.53 5.16 -11.39
N GLU A 209 19.60 5.02 -12.71
CA GLU A 209 20.38 5.93 -13.56
C GLU A 209 19.84 7.37 -13.46
N LEU A 210 18.52 7.54 -13.55
CA LEU A 210 17.89 8.85 -13.42
C LEU A 210 18.11 9.43 -12.02
N ASP A 211 17.94 8.61 -10.97
CA ASP A 211 18.12 9.01 -9.59
C ASP A 211 19.56 9.48 -9.33
N THR A 212 20.55 8.72 -9.78
CA THR A 212 21.97 9.05 -9.67
C THR A 212 22.30 10.35 -10.38
N LYS A 213 21.81 10.54 -11.61
CA LYS A 213 22.00 11.75 -12.38
C LYS A 213 21.41 12.98 -11.69
N VAL A 214 20.18 12.85 -11.21
CA VAL A 214 19.48 13.94 -10.52
C VAL A 214 20.11 14.24 -9.17
N LYS A 215 20.47 13.24 -8.38
CA LYS A 215 21.17 13.43 -7.10
C LYS A 215 22.48 14.18 -7.27
N LYS A 216 23.27 13.83 -8.31
CA LYS A 216 24.49 14.57 -8.67
C LYS A 216 24.22 16.03 -9.00
N PHE A 217 23.21 16.26 -9.87
CA PHE A 217 22.84 17.61 -10.30
C PHE A 217 22.42 18.50 -9.11
N ILE A 218 21.53 18.01 -8.26
CA ILE A 218 21.07 18.72 -7.05
C ILE A 218 22.26 18.99 -6.12
N THR A 219 23.12 18.01 -5.90
CA THR A 219 24.30 18.17 -5.04
C THR A 219 25.24 19.26 -5.53
N GLU A 220 25.52 19.32 -6.83
CA GLU A 220 26.46 20.27 -7.43
C GLU A 220 25.87 21.68 -7.58
N ARG A 221 24.54 21.80 -7.80
CA ARG A 221 23.86 23.05 -8.05
C ARG A 221 23.22 23.63 -6.78
N ASP A 222 22.35 22.86 -6.12
CA ASP A 222 21.46 23.37 -5.07
C ASP A 222 22.09 23.26 -3.68
N LEU A 223 22.87 22.20 -3.45
CA LEU A 223 23.43 21.88 -2.14
C LEU A 223 24.93 22.13 -2.01
N LYS A 224 25.58 22.69 -3.05
CA LYS A 224 27.05 22.87 -3.09
C LYS A 224 27.61 23.59 -1.86
N ASN A 225 26.90 24.60 -1.37
CA ASN A 225 27.34 25.46 -0.27
C ASN A 225 26.48 25.25 1.00
N ALA A 226 25.78 24.13 1.12
CA ALA A 226 24.99 23.83 2.29
C ALA A 226 25.89 23.78 3.54
N SER A 227 25.45 24.40 4.64
CA SER A 227 26.19 24.43 5.90
C SER A 227 26.22 23.06 6.61
N TYR A 228 25.19 22.26 6.35
CA TYR A 228 25.08 20.87 6.76
C TYR A 228 24.49 20.06 5.61
N ARG A 229 25.02 18.89 5.33
CA ARG A 229 24.46 17.91 4.40
C ARG A 229 24.82 16.50 4.84
N GLN A 230 23.83 15.64 4.85
CA GLN A 230 23.99 14.23 5.19
C GLN A 230 23.05 13.35 4.38
N ASP A 231 23.56 12.20 3.95
CA ASP A 231 22.78 11.11 3.36
C ASP A 231 22.50 10.05 4.43
N PHE A 232 21.30 9.49 4.41
CA PHE A 232 20.79 8.46 5.32
C PHE A 232 20.18 7.31 4.53
N ALA A 233 19.91 6.19 5.21
CA ALA A 233 19.07 5.12 4.69
C ALA A 233 19.52 4.66 3.29
N ASN A 234 20.77 4.19 3.17
CA ASN A 234 21.38 3.77 1.90
C ASN A 234 21.39 4.86 0.81
N GLY A 235 21.42 6.15 1.21
CA GLY A 235 21.38 7.27 0.28
C GLY A 235 19.99 7.58 -0.30
N ARG A 236 18.95 6.91 0.19
CA ARG A 236 17.55 7.17 -0.19
C ARG A 236 17.02 8.47 0.38
N ILE A 237 17.61 8.95 1.47
CA ILE A 237 17.26 10.20 2.14
C ILE A 237 18.48 11.11 2.15
N THR A 238 18.31 12.35 1.70
CA THR A 238 19.32 13.40 1.81
C THR A 238 18.71 14.59 2.54
N TYR A 239 19.39 15.09 3.56
CA TYR A 239 19.02 16.34 4.21
C TYR A 239 20.13 17.38 4.09
N ALA A 240 19.75 18.66 3.95
CA ALA A 240 20.70 19.77 3.97
C ALA A 240 20.08 21.04 4.56
N ASP A 241 20.90 21.83 5.30
CA ASP A 241 20.56 23.19 5.71
C ASP A 241 21.02 24.16 4.60
N LEU A 242 20.07 24.88 3.99
CA LEU A 242 20.33 25.69 2.82
C LEU A 242 21.01 27.03 3.18
N PRO A 243 21.99 27.49 2.35
CA PRO A 243 22.73 28.72 2.60
C PRO A 243 22.14 29.94 1.85
N GLY A 244 22.75 31.10 2.08
CA GLY A 244 22.52 32.32 1.30
C GLY A 244 21.07 32.80 1.30
N ARG A 245 20.47 32.94 0.15
CA ARG A 245 19.06 33.38 0.02
C ARG A 245 18.07 32.39 0.63
N ALA A 246 18.41 31.12 0.70
CA ALA A 246 17.60 30.08 1.31
C ALA A 246 17.94 29.82 2.79
N ALA A 247 18.75 30.70 3.42
CA ALA A 247 19.16 30.51 4.82
C ALA A 247 17.94 30.42 5.76
N GLY A 248 17.97 29.41 6.63
CA GLY A 248 16.87 29.05 7.50
C GLY A 248 15.87 28.09 6.87
N GLN A 249 16.07 27.65 5.62
CA GLN A 249 15.28 26.58 5.03
C GLN A 249 16.05 25.25 5.06
N GLY A 250 15.32 24.17 5.31
CA GLY A 250 15.82 22.81 5.18
C GLY A 250 15.42 22.21 3.83
N TYR A 251 16.26 21.32 3.33
CA TYR A 251 15.98 20.51 2.15
C TYR A 251 16.00 19.04 2.51
N LEU A 252 14.91 18.32 2.27
CA LEU A 252 14.75 16.90 2.53
C LEU A 252 14.36 16.19 1.23
N ARG A 253 15.26 15.40 0.66
CA ARG A 253 14.99 14.55 -0.50
C ARG A 253 14.72 13.14 -0.05
N ILE A 254 13.67 12.52 -0.62
CA ILE A 254 13.30 11.12 -0.38
C ILE A 254 13.06 10.46 -1.74
N SER A 255 13.91 9.49 -2.12
CA SER A 255 13.82 8.83 -3.42
C SER A 255 12.93 7.57 -3.41
N GLY A 256 12.39 7.21 -2.27
CA GLY A 256 11.43 6.12 -2.09
C GLY A 256 11.16 5.87 -0.61
N PHE A 257 10.02 5.28 -0.33
CA PHE A 257 9.58 4.88 1.02
C PHE A 257 9.89 3.39 1.26
N GLY A 258 11.18 3.07 1.33
CA GLY A 258 11.72 1.74 1.50
C GLY A 258 13.16 1.63 1.00
N GLY A 259 13.77 0.44 1.11
CA GLY A 259 15.17 0.23 0.77
C GLY A 259 16.12 0.94 1.73
N TYR A 260 15.71 1.16 2.98
CA TYR A 260 16.47 1.88 4.00
C TYR A 260 17.47 0.97 4.74
N ALA A 261 17.26 -0.34 4.65
CA ALA A 261 18.13 -1.39 5.21
C ALA A 261 18.56 -2.35 4.09
N GLN A 262 19.17 -3.46 4.46
CA GLN A 262 19.56 -4.52 3.52
C GLN A 262 18.34 -5.12 2.80
N ASP A 263 18.53 -5.60 1.59
CA ASP A 263 17.48 -6.28 0.83
C ASP A 263 16.91 -7.46 1.62
N GLY A 264 15.58 -7.59 1.61
CA GLY A 264 14.86 -8.60 2.37
C GLY A 264 14.71 -8.32 3.86
N ALA A 265 15.17 -7.17 4.37
CA ALA A 265 14.90 -6.77 5.75
C ALA A 265 13.40 -6.55 5.98
N PRO A 266 12.84 -6.98 7.12
CA PRO A 266 11.42 -6.77 7.42
C PRO A 266 11.10 -5.29 7.67
N CYS A 267 9.84 -4.89 7.48
CA CYS A 267 9.37 -3.52 7.60
C CYS A 267 9.81 -2.80 8.89
N PRO A 268 9.80 -3.42 10.09
CA PRO A 268 10.27 -2.77 11.32
C PRO A 268 11.73 -2.31 11.27
N VAL A 269 12.60 -2.99 10.50
CA VAL A 269 14.00 -2.58 10.34
C VAL A 269 14.09 -1.34 9.45
N HIS A 270 13.31 -1.29 8.37
CA HIS A 270 13.22 -0.08 7.54
C HIS A 270 12.68 1.11 8.33
N LEU A 271 11.67 0.89 9.18
CA LEU A 271 11.11 1.92 10.05
C LEU A 271 12.16 2.44 11.04
N ALA A 272 12.92 1.55 11.68
CA ALA A 272 13.97 1.95 12.62
C ALA A 272 15.08 2.81 11.97
N GLU A 273 15.52 2.45 10.75
CA GLU A 273 16.49 3.27 9.99
C GLU A 273 15.87 4.62 9.55
N PHE A 274 14.55 4.64 9.27
CA PHE A 274 13.85 5.88 8.97
C PHE A 274 13.77 6.80 10.20
N ASP A 275 13.37 6.26 11.37
CA ASP A 275 13.32 7.02 12.62
C ASP A 275 14.70 7.60 12.98
N LYS A 276 15.74 6.82 12.87
CA LYS A 276 17.12 7.29 13.09
C LYS A 276 17.49 8.47 12.18
N ALA A 277 17.08 8.43 10.91
CA ALA A 277 17.26 9.55 9.99
C ALA A 277 16.43 10.77 10.42
N LEU A 278 15.12 10.57 10.70
CA LEU A 278 14.22 11.65 11.11
C LEU A 278 14.62 12.29 12.43
N ASP A 279 15.07 11.53 13.42
CA ASP A 279 15.52 12.05 14.71
C ASP A 279 16.81 12.87 14.57
N THR A 280 17.70 12.48 13.63
CA THR A 280 18.91 13.26 13.32
C THR A 280 18.57 14.55 12.56
N ILE A 281 17.54 14.52 11.71
CA ILE A 281 17.11 15.66 10.89
C ILE A 281 16.25 16.63 11.69
N LEU A 282 15.22 16.14 12.37
CA LEU A 282 14.19 16.94 13.06
C LEU A 282 14.53 17.10 14.55
N THR A 283 15.76 17.56 14.88
CA THR A 283 16.09 17.84 16.29
C THR A 283 15.27 19.01 16.81
N PRO A 284 15.03 19.11 18.13
CA PRO A 284 14.31 20.26 18.73
C PRO A 284 14.91 21.60 18.31
N GLU A 285 16.25 21.71 18.32
CA GLU A 285 16.98 22.92 17.95
C GLU A 285 16.75 23.28 16.49
N ARG A 286 16.90 22.29 15.57
CA ARG A 286 16.71 22.53 14.14
C ARG A 286 15.26 22.89 13.80
N THR A 287 14.29 22.18 14.36
CA THR A 287 12.87 22.46 14.08
C THR A 287 12.41 23.83 14.55
N GLN A 288 13.03 24.40 15.58
CA GLN A 288 12.79 25.78 16.04
C GLN A 288 13.43 26.83 15.14
N LEU A 289 14.56 26.51 14.51
CA LEU A 289 15.30 27.44 13.62
C LEU A 289 14.79 27.42 12.18
N LEU A 290 14.18 26.32 11.75
CA LEU A 290 13.68 26.18 10.37
C LEU A 290 12.50 27.13 10.12
N LYS A 291 12.65 27.99 9.11
CA LYS A 291 11.61 28.90 8.60
C LYS A 291 10.80 28.29 7.47
N GLY A 292 11.30 27.20 6.85
CA GLY A 292 10.66 26.48 5.77
C GLY A 292 11.35 25.14 5.53
N LEU A 293 10.61 24.17 4.99
CA LEU A 293 11.14 22.85 4.61
C LEU A 293 10.75 22.56 3.17
N ILE A 294 11.75 22.32 2.32
CA ILE A 294 11.55 21.81 0.96
C ILE A 294 11.62 20.26 1.05
N ILE A 295 10.56 19.59 0.64
CA ILE A 295 10.54 18.12 0.52
C ILE A 295 10.56 17.76 -0.95
N ASP A 296 11.65 17.12 -1.39
CA ASP A 296 11.85 16.76 -2.79
C ASP A 296 11.50 15.31 -3.08
N LEU A 297 10.39 15.12 -3.80
CA LEU A 297 9.86 13.85 -4.25
C LEU A 297 9.93 13.68 -5.77
N ARG A 298 10.62 14.56 -6.49
CA ARG A 298 10.64 14.59 -7.96
C ARG A 298 11.16 13.29 -8.60
N ILE A 299 12.00 12.55 -7.89
CA ILE A 299 12.34 11.16 -8.21
C ILE A 299 12.02 10.34 -6.96
N ASN A 300 10.82 9.79 -6.90
CA ASN A 300 10.38 8.94 -5.79
C ASN A 300 9.60 7.75 -6.35
N GLY A 301 10.16 6.56 -6.20
CA GLY A 301 9.62 5.31 -6.75
C GLY A 301 8.52 4.65 -5.92
N GLY A 302 8.02 5.33 -4.88
CA GLY A 302 7.01 4.76 -3.99
C GLY A 302 7.61 3.89 -2.88
N GLY A 303 6.88 2.85 -2.50
CA GLY A 303 7.22 1.92 -1.41
C GLY A 303 6.06 1.77 -0.42
N SER A 304 6.36 1.86 0.89
CA SER A 304 5.39 1.68 1.96
C SER A 304 4.62 2.98 2.29
N ASP A 305 3.30 2.93 2.18
CA ASP A 305 2.41 4.00 2.63
C ASP A 305 2.54 4.28 4.13
N ALA A 306 2.83 3.23 4.92
CA ALA A 306 3.02 3.36 6.36
C ALA A 306 4.21 4.28 6.68
N LEU A 307 5.32 4.20 5.94
CA LEU A 307 6.45 5.10 6.09
C LEU A 307 6.09 6.54 5.66
N GLY A 308 5.26 6.69 4.62
CA GLY A 308 4.75 8.00 4.20
C GLY A 308 3.91 8.68 5.28
N ILE A 309 2.96 7.96 5.88
CA ILE A 309 2.15 8.49 7.00
C ILE A 309 3.02 8.74 8.23
N HIS A 310 3.97 7.86 8.54
CA HIS A 310 4.91 8.05 9.65
C HIS A 310 5.69 9.37 9.53
N LEU A 311 6.16 9.73 8.33
CA LEU A 311 6.75 11.04 8.10
C LEU A 311 5.72 12.18 8.26
N ALA A 312 4.51 12.02 7.73
CA ALA A 312 3.48 13.04 7.85
C ALA A 312 3.13 13.36 9.32
N GLU A 313 3.20 12.38 10.21
CA GLU A 313 3.01 12.52 11.66
C GLU A 313 4.14 13.34 12.33
N ARG A 314 5.36 13.33 11.78
CA ARG A 314 6.48 14.20 12.20
C ARG A 314 6.34 15.63 11.66
N LEU A 315 5.33 15.90 10.83
CA LEU A 315 5.11 17.20 10.17
C LEU A 315 3.83 17.91 10.63
N THR A 316 3.15 17.43 11.66
CA THR A 316 1.92 18.02 12.17
C THR A 316 1.90 18.09 13.71
N ASP A 317 1.20 19.07 14.26
CA ASP A 317 0.89 19.21 15.69
C ASP A 317 -0.56 18.86 16.03
N LYS A 318 -1.39 18.58 15.02
CA LYS A 318 -2.83 18.28 15.18
C LYS A 318 -3.22 17.07 14.36
N PRO A 319 -4.10 16.21 14.90
CA PRO A 319 -4.69 15.12 14.11
C PRO A 319 -5.45 15.66 12.90
N TYR A 320 -5.32 15.00 11.75
CA TYR A 320 -6.08 15.33 10.55
C TYR A 320 -6.35 14.08 9.70
N VAL A 321 -7.31 14.16 8.79
CA VAL A 321 -7.55 13.10 7.79
C VAL A 321 -6.64 13.38 6.59
N ALA A 322 -5.71 12.47 6.34
CA ALA A 322 -4.79 12.54 5.20
C ALA A 322 -5.52 12.24 3.87
N TYR A 323 -6.26 11.15 3.86
CA TYR A 323 -7.08 10.69 2.73
C TYR A 323 -8.02 9.58 3.22
N ALA A 324 -8.84 9.00 2.34
CA ALA A 324 -9.57 7.78 2.64
C ALA A 324 -9.29 6.72 1.58
N LYS A 325 -9.37 5.43 1.95
CA LYS A 325 -9.21 4.28 1.04
C LYS A 325 -10.52 3.54 0.90
N ARG A 326 -10.83 3.08 -0.29
CA ARG A 326 -11.91 2.11 -0.56
C ARG A 326 -11.49 1.17 -1.69
N ALA A 327 -12.07 -0.03 -1.71
CA ALA A 327 -11.86 -1.01 -2.78
C ALA A 327 -13.19 -1.36 -3.44
N ARG A 328 -13.15 -1.80 -4.70
CA ARG A 328 -14.34 -2.40 -5.34
C ARG A 328 -14.80 -3.62 -4.54
N ASN A 329 -16.11 -3.77 -4.37
CA ASN A 329 -16.69 -4.81 -3.52
C ASN A 329 -17.84 -5.57 -4.21
N HIS A 330 -17.88 -5.57 -5.54
CA HIS A 330 -18.87 -6.33 -6.27
C HIS A 330 -18.37 -6.71 -7.67
N PRO A 331 -18.52 -7.99 -8.08
CA PRO A 331 -17.96 -8.48 -9.33
C PRO A 331 -18.57 -7.86 -10.60
N THR A 332 -19.84 -7.47 -10.56
CA THR A 332 -20.58 -6.98 -11.74
C THR A 332 -21.07 -5.54 -11.62
N ASP A 333 -21.01 -4.95 -10.42
CA ASP A 333 -21.42 -3.56 -10.18
C ASP A 333 -20.17 -2.69 -9.90
N PRO A 334 -19.72 -1.88 -10.85
CA PRO A 334 -18.51 -1.07 -10.70
C PRO A 334 -18.66 0.05 -9.66
N ASP A 335 -19.88 0.44 -9.29
CA ASP A 335 -20.13 1.52 -8.35
C ASP A 335 -20.20 1.04 -6.89
N ARG A 336 -20.21 -0.28 -6.66
CA ARG A 336 -20.18 -0.83 -5.30
C ARG A 336 -18.75 -0.97 -4.79
N HIS A 337 -18.51 -0.28 -3.69
CA HIS A 337 -17.22 -0.23 -3.00
C HIS A 337 -17.35 -0.65 -1.53
N THR A 338 -16.23 -0.96 -0.90
CA THR A 338 -16.13 -1.02 0.56
C THR A 338 -16.41 0.36 1.15
N ARG A 339 -16.78 0.40 2.43
CA ARG A 339 -16.90 1.69 3.13
C ARG A 339 -15.55 2.41 3.12
N PRO A 340 -15.48 3.69 2.72
CA PRO A 340 -14.25 4.44 2.78
C PRO A 340 -13.68 4.47 4.20
N GLU A 341 -12.42 4.06 4.35
CA GLU A 341 -11.68 4.10 5.60
C GLU A 341 -10.82 5.37 5.64
N PRO A 342 -11.03 6.28 6.62
CA PRO A 342 -10.21 7.48 6.75
C PRO A 342 -8.84 7.12 7.34
N ILE A 343 -7.80 7.48 6.61
CA ILE A 343 -6.41 7.40 7.06
C ILE A 343 -6.06 8.73 7.72
N ARG A 344 -5.50 8.66 8.91
CA ARG A 344 -5.20 9.84 9.74
C ARG A 344 -3.70 10.01 9.92
N GLY A 345 -3.24 11.25 9.85
CA GLY A 345 -1.95 11.66 10.40
C GLY A 345 -2.17 12.10 11.85
N LEU A 346 -1.54 11.42 12.77
CA LEU A 346 -1.54 11.74 14.19
C LEU A 346 -0.19 12.38 14.57
N PRO A 347 -0.13 13.42 15.41
CA PRO A 347 1.15 13.97 15.82
C PRO A 347 2.03 12.91 16.47
N ALA A 348 3.25 12.72 15.97
CA ALA A 348 4.24 11.83 16.58
C ALA A 348 4.67 12.36 17.97
N ASP A 349 5.11 11.48 18.87
CA ASP A 349 5.60 11.87 20.19
C ASP A 349 6.96 12.61 20.15
N GLY A 350 7.77 12.34 19.10
CA GLY A 350 9.09 12.95 18.92
C GLY A 350 9.05 14.39 18.39
N PRO A 351 10.23 14.99 18.14
CA PRO A 351 10.34 16.32 17.56
C PRO A 351 9.64 16.42 16.21
N ARG A 352 8.89 17.50 15.99
CA ARG A 352 8.04 17.73 14.81
C ARG A 352 8.35 19.09 14.19
N TYR A 353 8.29 19.13 12.86
CA TYR A 353 8.30 20.39 12.13
C TYR A 353 6.88 20.73 11.67
N THR A 354 6.34 21.84 12.15
CA THR A 354 4.95 22.26 11.86
C THR A 354 4.86 23.54 11.04
N GLY A 355 6.00 24.07 10.61
CA GLY A 355 6.10 25.27 9.78
C GLY A 355 5.73 25.02 8.31
N PRO A 356 5.94 26.04 7.44
CA PRO A 356 5.62 25.98 6.01
C PRO A 356 6.43 24.90 5.28
N ILE A 357 5.77 24.18 4.35
CA ILE A 357 6.40 23.15 3.51
C ILE A 357 6.19 23.47 2.03
N ALA A 358 7.24 23.33 1.23
CA ALA A 358 7.15 23.24 -0.23
C ALA A 358 7.48 21.81 -0.67
N VAL A 359 6.56 21.13 -1.36
CA VAL A 359 6.77 19.79 -1.90
C VAL A 359 7.07 19.89 -3.38
N LEU A 360 8.21 19.33 -3.80
CA LEU A 360 8.59 19.24 -5.20
C LEU A 360 8.13 17.90 -5.78
N THR A 361 7.34 17.94 -6.86
CA THR A 361 6.76 16.76 -7.50
C THR A 361 7.06 16.70 -9.00
N SER A 362 6.98 15.53 -9.58
CA SER A 362 7.06 15.29 -11.02
C SER A 362 6.28 14.05 -11.44
N GLY A 363 6.20 13.79 -12.75
CA GLY A 363 5.66 12.55 -13.30
C GLY A 363 6.45 11.27 -12.89
N THR A 364 7.56 11.42 -12.18
CA THR A 364 8.36 10.33 -11.59
C THR A 364 8.16 10.23 -10.05
N THR A 365 7.19 10.98 -9.50
CA THR A 365 6.66 10.78 -8.16
C THR A 365 5.53 9.74 -8.24
N VAL A 366 5.74 8.55 -7.67
CA VAL A 366 4.93 7.35 -7.91
C VAL A 366 4.46 6.73 -6.58
N SER A 367 3.25 6.15 -6.55
CA SER A 367 2.77 5.27 -5.48
C SER A 367 2.86 5.92 -4.08
N ALA A 368 3.59 5.36 -3.11
CA ALA A 368 3.75 5.95 -1.78
C ALA A 368 4.32 7.37 -1.79
N GLY A 369 5.04 7.79 -2.86
CA GLY A 369 5.41 9.19 -3.07
C GLY A 369 4.20 10.07 -3.32
N GLU A 370 3.17 9.55 -3.99
CA GLU A 370 1.92 10.25 -4.25
C GLU A 370 0.99 10.25 -3.03
N THR A 371 0.87 9.10 -2.33
CA THR A 371 0.04 9.01 -1.11
C THR A 371 0.59 9.89 0.01
N PHE A 372 1.92 9.99 0.15
CA PHE A 372 2.55 10.97 1.04
C PHE A 372 2.29 12.42 0.57
N THR A 373 2.40 12.71 -0.73
CA THR A 373 2.04 14.03 -1.27
C THR A 373 0.58 14.35 -0.97
N GLN A 374 -0.34 13.39 -1.13
CA GLN A 374 -1.75 13.54 -0.82
C GLN A 374 -1.98 13.78 0.67
N ALA A 375 -1.25 13.08 1.54
CA ALA A 375 -1.32 13.28 2.99
C ALA A 375 -0.95 14.70 3.41
N LEU A 376 -0.10 15.39 2.65
CA LEU A 376 0.30 16.76 2.94
C LEU A 376 -0.66 17.83 2.39
N ILE A 377 -1.67 17.47 1.58
CA ILE A 377 -2.62 18.44 1.00
C ILE A 377 -3.41 19.16 2.11
N ASP A 378 -3.93 18.39 3.05
CA ASP A 378 -4.81 18.89 4.12
C ASP A 378 -4.07 19.00 5.47
N ARG A 379 -2.74 18.96 5.44
CA ARG A 379 -1.88 19.09 6.61
C ARG A 379 -2.08 20.46 7.28
N PRO A 380 -2.31 20.52 8.60
CA PRO A 380 -2.20 21.77 9.36
C PRO A 380 -0.81 22.41 9.19
N GLY A 381 -0.74 23.71 9.04
CA GLY A 381 0.54 24.45 8.83
C GLY A 381 0.86 24.78 7.37
N GLY A 382 0.02 24.34 6.43
CA GLY A 382 0.13 24.67 5.01
C GLY A 382 1.21 23.89 4.25
N THR A 383 0.90 23.65 2.99
CA THR A 383 1.83 22.97 2.04
C THR A 383 1.62 23.52 0.66
N VAL A 384 2.69 23.94 -0.01
CA VAL A 384 2.68 24.36 -1.41
C VAL A 384 3.34 23.28 -2.26
N ARG A 385 2.69 22.86 -3.34
CA ARG A 385 3.24 21.90 -4.30
C ARG A 385 3.80 22.65 -5.50
N VAL A 386 5.05 22.30 -5.89
CA VAL A 386 5.77 22.95 -6.99
C VAL A 386 6.34 21.90 -7.94
N GLY A 387 6.27 22.13 -9.23
CA GLY A 387 6.84 21.27 -10.26
C GLY A 387 5.83 20.77 -11.27
N GLN A 388 5.69 19.46 -11.43
CA GLN A 388 4.78 18.82 -12.40
C GLN A 388 3.78 17.89 -11.67
N PRO A 389 2.65 17.54 -12.30
CA PRO A 389 1.73 16.54 -11.75
C PRO A 389 2.47 15.22 -11.47
N THR A 390 2.08 14.56 -10.39
CA THR A 390 2.60 13.21 -10.05
C THR A 390 2.16 12.16 -11.08
N GLN A 391 2.57 10.90 -10.94
CA GLN A 391 2.30 9.84 -11.95
C GLN A 391 0.80 9.53 -12.10
N GLY A 392 0.03 9.52 -11.01
CA GLY A 392 -1.38 9.16 -10.99
C GLY A 392 -1.63 7.67 -10.75
N VAL A 393 -0.89 7.05 -9.83
CA VAL A 393 -1.02 5.64 -9.46
C VAL A 393 -0.80 5.48 -7.94
N PHE A 394 -1.86 5.28 -7.18
CA PHE A 394 -1.85 5.35 -5.71
C PHE A 394 -2.03 4.00 -5.03
N SER A 395 -2.85 3.13 -5.61
CA SER A 395 -3.32 1.91 -4.98
C SER A 395 -2.18 0.96 -4.56
N ASP A 396 -2.38 0.25 -3.47
CA ASP A 396 -1.71 -1.04 -3.30
C ASP A 396 -2.02 -1.94 -4.50
N VAL A 397 -1.08 -2.78 -4.89
CA VAL A 397 -1.25 -3.67 -6.03
C VAL A 397 -1.64 -5.07 -5.60
N MET A 398 -2.57 -5.67 -6.34
CA MET A 398 -2.92 -7.07 -6.24
C MET A 398 -2.13 -7.86 -7.28
N GLN A 399 -1.54 -8.97 -6.85
CA GLN A 399 -0.97 -9.95 -7.75
C GLN A 399 -1.96 -11.10 -7.93
N ARG A 400 -2.25 -11.46 -9.18
CA ARG A 400 -3.15 -12.56 -9.55
C ARG A 400 -2.39 -13.60 -10.36
N THR A 401 -2.26 -14.77 -9.80
CA THR A 401 -1.75 -15.93 -10.55
C THR A 401 -2.84 -16.42 -11.49
N LEU A 402 -2.48 -16.63 -12.77
CA LEU A 402 -3.38 -17.18 -13.77
C LEU A 402 -3.23 -18.71 -13.85
N PRO A 403 -4.23 -19.45 -14.36
CA PRO A 403 -4.17 -20.92 -14.40
C PRO A 403 -2.96 -21.48 -15.13
N ASN A 404 -2.46 -20.76 -16.14
CA ASN A 404 -1.27 -21.11 -16.92
C ASN A 404 0.06 -20.66 -16.27
N GLY A 405 0.05 -20.16 -15.05
CA GLY A 405 1.23 -19.69 -14.32
C GLY A 405 1.75 -18.29 -14.69
N MET A 406 1.09 -17.59 -15.62
CA MET A 406 1.34 -16.15 -15.80
C MET A 406 0.81 -15.37 -14.60
N THR A 407 1.23 -14.13 -14.47
CA THR A 407 0.79 -13.24 -13.39
C THR A 407 0.24 -11.94 -13.96
N ALA A 408 -0.92 -11.53 -13.46
CA ALA A 408 -1.47 -10.20 -13.67
C ALA A 408 -1.29 -9.37 -12.38
N ILE A 409 -0.83 -8.13 -12.51
CA ILE A 409 -0.69 -7.16 -11.43
C ILE A 409 -1.64 -6.02 -11.73
N LEU A 410 -2.44 -5.62 -10.74
CA LEU A 410 -3.44 -4.56 -10.93
C LEU A 410 -3.76 -3.85 -9.61
N PRO A 411 -4.07 -2.54 -9.64
CA PRO A 411 -4.64 -1.83 -8.51
C PRO A 411 -6.11 -2.20 -8.30
N ASN A 412 -6.61 -2.07 -7.06
CA ASN A 412 -8.04 -2.23 -6.77
C ASN A 412 -8.58 -1.24 -5.74
N GLU A 413 -7.75 -0.36 -5.23
CA GLU A 413 -8.11 0.64 -4.24
C GLU A 413 -8.18 2.03 -4.88
N GLU A 414 -9.11 2.85 -4.40
CA GLU A 414 -9.16 4.27 -4.67
C GLU A 414 -8.73 5.04 -3.43
N PHE A 415 -7.81 5.97 -3.61
CA PHE A 415 -7.36 6.90 -2.57
C PHE A 415 -8.10 8.22 -2.75
N LEU A 416 -9.01 8.52 -1.84
CA LEU A 416 -9.97 9.61 -1.97
C LEU A 416 -9.50 10.85 -1.20
N ASN A 417 -9.54 12.00 -1.84
CA ASN A 417 -9.38 13.28 -1.18
C ASN A 417 -10.66 13.68 -0.41
N ARG A 418 -10.67 14.82 0.26
CA ARG A 418 -11.82 15.31 1.02
C ARG A 418 -13.12 15.47 0.21
N SER A 419 -13.01 15.66 -1.10
CA SER A 419 -14.18 15.74 -1.98
C SER A 419 -14.64 14.39 -2.51
N GLY A 420 -14.06 13.27 -2.02
CA GLY A 420 -14.40 11.92 -2.43
C GLY A 420 -13.91 11.54 -3.83
N ARG A 421 -12.91 12.28 -4.37
CA ARG A 421 -12.32 12.03 -5.70
C ARG A 421 -10.90 11.51 -5.57
N THR A 422 -10.49 10.66 -6.49
CA THR A 422 -9.11 10.18 -6.63
C THR A 422 -8.30 11.06 -7.60
N TYR A 423 -6.99 10.99 -7.45
CA TYR A 423 -6.02 11.53 -8.41
C TYR A 423 -5.43 10.46 -9.34
N ASP A 424 -5.92 9.23 -9.27
CA ASP A 424 -5.51 8.19 -10.21
C ASP A 424 -5.74 8.62 -11.66
N GLY A 425 -4.80 8.28 -12.52
CA GLY A 425 -4.78 8.64 -13.94
C GLY A 425 -4.26 10.04 -14.23
N THR A 426 -4.56 11.05 -13.41
CA THR A 426 -4.17 12.44 -13.65
C THR A 426 -2.91 12.87 -12.88
N GLY A 427 -2.68 12.24 -11.72
CA GLY A 427 -1.71 12.68 -10.72
C GLY A 427 -2.18 13.90 -9.92
N ILE A 428 -1.52 14.14 -8.80
CA ILE A 428 -1.75 15.32 -7.96
C ILE A 428 -1.16 16.55 -8.69
N PRO A 429 -1.96 17.57 -9.02
CA PRO A 429 -1.44 18.75 -9.67
C PRO A 429 -0.61 19.60 -8.70
N PRO A 430 0.46 20.25 -9.16
CA PRO A 430 1.15 21.26 -8.38
C PRO A 430 0.28 22.53 -8.24
N HIS A 431 0.54 23.35 -7.23
CA HIS A 431 0.00 24.70 -7.14
C HIS A 431 0.74 25.63 -8.11
N LEU A 432 2.05 25.40 -8.27
CA LEU A 432 2.92 26.18 -9.13
C LEU A 432 3.62 25.23 -10.12
N THR A 433 3.25 25.33 -11.38
CA THR A 433 3.85 24.52 -12.45
C THR A 433 5.20 25.09 -12.85
N GLU A 434 6.24 24.27 -12.74
CA GLU A 434 7.60 24.60 -13.13
C GLU A 434 8.24 23.43 -13.90
N PRO A 435 9.20 23.68 -14.80
CA PRO A 435 9.97 22.62 -15.42
C PRO A 435 10.74 21.78 -14.39
N VAL A 436 10.78 20.46 -14.60
CA VAL A 436 11.50 19.53 -13.72
C VAL A 436 12.45 18.67 -14.53
N PHE A 437 13.74 18.82 -14.31
CA PHE A 437 14.82 18.00 -14.88
C PHE A 437 14.74 17.80 -16.40
N THR A 438 14.27 18.83 -17.13
CA THR A 438 14.25 18.80 -18.59
C THR A 438 15.66 18.88 -19.17
N LYS A 439 15.83 18.55 -20.44
CA LYS A 439 17.11 18.71 -21.14
C LYS A 439 17.63 20.14 -21.04
N GLU A 440 16.71 21.12 -21.13
CA GLU A 440 17.03 22.54 -21.02
C GLU A 440 17.50 22.94 -19.61
N GLU A 441 16.80 22.44 -18.56
CA GLU A 441 17.19 22.69 -17.17
C GLU A 441 18.61 22.19 -16.91
N PHE A 442 18.92 20.96 -17.31
CA PHE A 442 20.27 20.42 -17.18
C PHE A 442 21.32 21.22 -17.97
N ALA A 443 21.03 21.54 -19.23
CA ALA A 443 21.96 22.27 -20.10
C ALA A 443 22.28 23.67 -19.57
N LYS A 444 21.30 24.37 -19.01
CA LYS A 444 21.43 25.70 -18.44
C LYS A 444 21.77 25.70 -16.95
N LYS A 445 21.98 24.53 -16.34
CA LYS A 445 22.21 24.38 -14.91
C LYS A 445 21.16 25.10 -14.05
N ARG A 446 19.89 25.01 -14.43
CA ARG A 446 18.75 25.61 -13.73
C ARG A 446 17.96 24.50 -13.01
N ASP A 447 17.40 24.84 -11.86
CA ASP A 447 16.36 24.07 -11.18
C ASP A 447 15.21 25.01 -10.84
N SER A 448 14.34 25.23 -11.82
CA SER A 448 13.26 26.21 -11.72
C SER A 448 12.30 25.87 -10.58
N ALA A 449 12.01 24.57 -10.37
CA ALA A 449 11.12 24.11 -9.31
C ALA A 449 11.74 24.34 -7.91
N PHE A 450 13.01 24.04 -7.73
CA PHE A 450 13.73 24.32 -6.48
C PHE A 450 13.79 25.81 -6.20
N ASP A 451 14.21 26.62 -7.18
CA ASP A 451 14.31 28.08 -7.04
C ASP A 451 12.94 28.70 -6.70
N ARG A 452 11.86 28.18 -7.27
CA ARG A 452 10.48 28.62 -6.96
C ARG A 452 10.09 28.26 -5.53
N ALA A 453 10.39 27.04 -5.08
CA ALA A 453 10.12 26.61 -3.71
C ALA A 453 10.84 27.49 -2.67
N VAL A 454 12.10 27.84 -2.93
CA VAL A 454 12.87 28.76 -2.08
C VAL A 454 12.18 30.12 -1.96
N ARG A 455 11.67 30.69 -3.06
CA ARG A 455 10.95 31.98 -3.03
C ARG A 455 9.64 31.92 -2.28
N VAL A 456 8.83 30.88 -2.55
CA VAL A 456 7.54 30.67 -1.87
C VAL A 456 7.71 30.61 -0.36
N LEU A 457 8.70 29.87 0.12
CA LEU A 457 8.95 29.75 1.57
C LEU A 457 9.51 31.04 2.20
N ARG A 458 9.87 32.02 1.38
CA ARG A 458 10.28 33.38 1.82
C ARG A 458 9.15 34.39 1.72
N ASN A 459 7.96 34.00 1.25
CA ASN A 459 6.84 34.90 0.94
C ASN A 459 7.23 35.98 -0.10
N GLU A 460 8.04 35.62 -1.12
CA GLU A 460 8.50 36.49 -2.20
C GLU A 460 7.75 36.26 -3.53
N ASP A 461 6.58 35.60 -3.48
CA ASP A 461 5.72 35.31 -4.65
C ASP A 461 4.37 35.99 -4.55
#